data_102e529759f91e7f30fcd3b11ce27c29
#
_entry.id   102e529759f91e7f30fcd3b11ce27c29
#
_cell.length_a   1.000
_cell.length_b   1.000
_cell.length_c   1.000
_cell.angle_alpha   90.00
_cell.angle_beta   90.00
_cell.angle_gamma   90.00
#
_symmetry.space_group_name_H-M   'P 1'
#
loop_
_entity.id
_entity.type
_entity.pdbx_description
1 polymer ?
#
loop_
_entity_poly.entity_id
_entity_poly.type
_entity_poly.pdbx_seq_one_letter_code
_entity_poly.pdbx_strand_id
1 'polypeptide(L)'
;DRQYIMTVGAVAGDEERHDLFKDFFNPIIEEQHGGYQPSDAHKTDLNPDNLQGGDDLDPNYMLSSRVHTGRSIRHLCLPPHCSHGERCAIKKLAVEALSSLDGDLSGRYYTLKSMTEAEQQQLIDDPFLFDKPVSPLLLASGMARDWLDARGIWHNDNKTFLVWINEKDHLRVISMQKGGNMKE
;
A
#
# COMPACT_ATOMS: atom_id res chain seq x y z
N ASP A 1 8.35 -20.59 -4.45
CA ASP A 1 9.33 -20.68 -3.34
C ASP A 1 9.13 -19.65 -2.22
N ARG A 2 8.24 -18.67 -2.38
CA ARG A 2 7.96 -17.65 -1.35
C ARG A 2 7.37 -18.24 -0.06
N GLN A 3 6.69 -19.37 -0.13
CA GLN A 3 6.11 -20.04 1.03
C GLN A 3 7.15 -20.63 2.01
N TYR A 4 8.39 -20.78 1.57
CA TYR A 4 9.48 -21.32 2.40
C TYR A 4 10.34 -20.21 3.04
N ILE A 5 10.10 -18.95 2.72
CA ILE A 5 10.83 -17.83 3.33
C ILE A 5 10.13 -17.51 4.65
N MET A 6 10.83 -17.76 5.76
CA MET A 6 10.36 -17.34 7.08
C MET A 6 10.57 -15.84 7.23
N THR A 7 9.48 -15.07 7.13
CA THR A 7 9.51 -13.64 7.39
C THR A 7 9.41 -13.40 8.89
N VAL A 8 10.32 -12.61 9.43
CA VAL A 8 10.31 -12.13 10.82
C VAL A 8 10.10 -10.63 10.82
N GLY A 9 9.28 -10.15 11.74
CA GLY A 9 9.01 -8.71 11.85
C GLY A 9 8.01 -8.42 12.97
N ALA A 10 7.71 -7.15 13.14
CA ALA A 10 6.70 -6.67 14.08
C ALA A 10 5.59 -5.94 13.34
N VAL A 11 4.36 -6.09 13.80
CA VAL A 11 3.18 -5.40 13.29
C VAL A 11 2.39 -4.80 14.43
N ALA A 12 1.90 -3.57 14.23
CA ALA A 12 1.04 -2.88 15.19
C ALA A 12 -0.43 -3.02 14.78
N GLY A 13 -1.31 -3.16 15.76
CA GLY A 13 -2.76 -3.23 15.54
C GLY A 13 -3.43 -1.86 15.44
N ASP A 14 -2.82 -0.84 16.02
CA ASP A 14 -3.29 0.55 16.02
C ASP A 14 -2.13 1.52 16.33
N GLU A 15 -2.40 2.82 16.26
CA GLU A 15 -1.40 3.86 16.52
C GLU A 15 -0.94 3.89 17.99
N GLU A 16 -1.82 3.57 18.94
CA GLU A 16 -1.52 3.58 20.38
C GLU A 16 -0.47 2.54 20.78
N ARG A 17 -0.36 1.44 20.01
CA ARG A 17 0.60 0.37 20.27
C ARG A 17 2.04 0.83 20.17
N HIS A 18 2.34 1.83 19.37
CA HIS A 18 3.69 2.40 19.27
C HIS A 18 4.10 3.08 20.57
N ASP A 19 3.18 3.74 21.26
CA ASP A 19 3.46 4.35 22.57
C ASP A 19 3.47 3.32 23.69
N LEU A 20 2.50 2.42 23.71
CA LEU A 20 2.35 1.42 24.76
C LEU A 20 3.50 0.41 24.78
N PHE A 21 3.99 0.01 23.60
CA PHE A 21 5.10 -0.94 23.43
C PHE A 21 6.35 -0.28 22.86
N LYS A 22 6.60 0.95 23.22
CA LYS A 22 7.74 1.74 22.71
C LYS A 22 9.09 1.06 22.92
N ASP A 23 9.28 0.36 24.05
CA ASP A 23 10.53 -0.33 24.35
C ASP A 23 10.79 -1.51 23.39
N PHE A 24 9.75 -2.00 22.72
CA PHE A 24 9.84 -3.02 21.68
C PHE A 24 9.96 -2.41 20.29
N PHE A 25 9.11 -1.43 19.94
CA PHE A 25 9.07 -0.87 18.60
C PHE A 25 10.22 0.09 18.29
N ASN A 26 10.61 0.94 19.26
CA ASN A 26 11.62 1.97 19.00
C ASN A 26 12.97 1.41 18.53
N PRO A 27 13.55 0.36 19.18
CA PRO A 27 14.80 -0.22 18.70
C PRO A 27 14.68 -0.82 17.30
N ILE A 28 13.53 -1.43 16.98
CA ILE A 28 13.29 -2.02 15.65
C ILE A 28 13.21 -0.93 14.59
N ILE A 29 12.48 0.17 14.88
CA ILE A 29 12.35 1.31 13.97
C ILE A 29 13.71 1.96 13.75
N GLU A 30 14.47 2.20 14.80
CA GLU A 30 15.79 2.79 14.72
C GLU A 30 16.75 1.96 13.84
N GLU A 31 16.78 0.65 14.06
CA GLU A 31 17.66 -0.26 13.30
C GLU A 31 17.23 -0.37 11.83
N GLN A 32 15.93 -0.49 11.54
CA GLN A 32 15.42 -0.74 10.18
C GLN A 32 15.30 0.53 9.33
N HIS A 33 15.24 1.71 9.94
CA HIS A 33 14.98 2.98 9.25
C HIS A 33 16.12 4.00 9.39
N GLY A 34 17.36 3.52 9.50
CA GLY A 34 18.54 4.38 9.42
C GLY A 34 18.74 5.31 10.63
N GLY A 35 18.42 4.84 11.83
CA GLY A 35 18.67 5.56 13.05
C GLY A 35 17.56 6.53 13.46
N TYR A 36 16.34 6.37 12.93
CA TYR A 36 15.18 7.18 13.35
C TYR A 36 14.93 7.06 14.85
N GLN A 37 14.93 8.21 15.53
CA GLN A 37 14.68 8.30 16.97
C GLN A 37 13.19 8.65 17.24
N PRO A 38 12.64 8.31 18.42
CA PRO A 38 11.26 8.66 18.77
C PRO A 38 10.95 10.16 18.77
N SER A 39 11.98 10.99 18.93
CA SER A 39 11.88 12.46 18.86
C SER A 39 11.92 13.03 17.46
N ASP A 40 12.24 12.21 16.46
CA ASP A 40 12.40 12.67 15.09
C ASP A 40 11.05 12.85 14.42
N ALA A 41 10.92 13.95 13.67
CA ALA A 41 9.78 14.14 12.80
C ALA A 41 9.99 13.38 11.48
N HIS A 42 8.97 12.65 11.04
CA HIS A 42 8.98 12.02 9.73
C HIS A 42 9.03 13.08 8.63
N LYS A 43 10.16 13.19 7.95
CA LYS A 43 10.36 14.13 6.86
C LYS A 43 9.67 13.63 5.61
N THR A 44 8.82 14.48 5.02
CA THR A 44 8.18 14.20 3.73
C THR A 44 8.62 15.27 2.74
N ASP A 45 9.15 14.84 1.61
CA ASP A 45 9.47 15.72 0.47
C ASP A 45 8.77 15.14 -0.76
N LEU A 46 7.77 15.87 -1.26
CA LEU A 46 6.98 15.51 -2.45
C LEU A 46 7.36 16.37 -3.66
N ASN A 47 8.44 17.14 -3.57
CA ASN A 47 8.93 17.93 -4.71
C ASN A 47 9.81 17.03 -5.60
N PRO A 48 9.37 16.68 -6.82
CA PRO A 48 10.13 15.86 -7.74
C PRO A 48 11.45 16.49 -8.19
N ASP A 49 11.57 17.83 -8.14
CA ASP A 49 12.79 18.53 -8.51
C ASP A 49 13.96 18.26 -7.55
N ASN A 50 13.67 17.87 -6.32
CA ASN A 50 14.68 17.48 -5.34
C ASN A 50 15.23 16.06 -5.56
N LEU A 51 14.60 15.26 -6.43
CA LEU A 51 15.08 13.93 -6.77
C LEU A 51 16.33 14.03 -7.65
N GLN A 52 17.43 13.47 -7.18
CA GLN A 52 18.68 13.42 -7.93
C GLN A 52 18.76 12.12 -8.74
N GLY A 53 18.84 12.24 -10.06
CA GLY A 53 18.86 11.11 -10.98
C GLY A 53 17.45 10.56 -11.29
N GLY A 54 17.40 9.46 -12.01
CA GLY A 54 16.16 8.80 -12.39
C GLY A 54 15.45 9.39 -13.60
N ASP A 55 16.06 10.37 -14.28
CA ASP A 55 15.48 11.05 -15.43
C ASP A 55 15.82 10.40 -16.77
N ASP A 56 16.93 9.68 -16.82
CA ASP A 56 17.55 9.26 -18.07
C ASP A 56 18.05 7.80 -17.98
N LEU A 57 17.18 6.90 -17.57
CA LEU A 57 17.47 5.49 -17.50
C LEU A 57 17.31 4.82 -18.88
N ASP A 58 18.28 3.98 -19.24
CA ASP A 58 18.33 3.31 -20.56
C ASP A 58 17.03 2.56 -20.84
N PRO A 59 16.23 2.96 -21.89
CA PRO A 59 14.95 2.35 -22.21
C PRO A 59 15.06 0.89 -22.69
N ASN A 60 16.26 0.40 -23.00
CA ASN A 60 16.45 -1.01 -23.32
C ASN A 60 16.38 -1.92 -22.08
N TYR A 61 16.59 -1.35 -20.88
CA TYR A 61 16.56 -2.06 -19.62
C TYR A 61 15.39 -1.65 -18.74
N MET A 62 15.06 -0.36 -18.71
CA MET A 62 13.97 0.20 -17.93
C MET A 62 12.70 0.33 -18.75
N LEU A 63 11.88 -0.71 -18.73
CA LEU A 63 10.63 -0.76 -19.51
C LEU A 63 9.48 -0.03 -18.85
N SER A 64 9.47 -0.01 -17.52
CA SER A 64 8.47 0.69 -16.71
C SER A 64 9.01 1.06 -15.34
N SER A 65 8.47 2.10 -14.76
CA SER A 65 8.73 2.51 -13.37
C SER A 65 7.44 2.46 -12.56
N ARG A 66 7.58 2.14 -11.28
CA ARG A 66 6.49 2.08 -10.33
C ARG A 66 6.91 2.71 -9.02
N VAL A 67 6.17 3.73 -8.61
CA VAL A 67 6.34 4.39 -7.31
C VAL A 67 5.09 4.16 -6.48
N HIS A 68 5.26 3.79 -5.21
CA HIS A 68 4.13 3.63 -4.31
C HIS A 68 4.40 4.18 -2.92
N THR A 69 3.35 4.65 -2.27
CA THR A 69 3.37 5.11 -0.89
C THR A 69 2.15 4.61 -0.14
N GLY A 70 2.34 4.23 1.12
CA GLY A 70 1.26 3.81 2.02
C GLY A 70 0.76 4.98 2.87
N ARG A 71 -0.52 4.96 3.20
CA ARG A 71 -1.14 5.88 4.15
C ARG A 71 -2.16 5.15 5.01
N SER A 72 -2.24 5.56 6.26
CA SER A 72 -3.26 5.11 7.21
C SER A 72 -4.19 6.25 7.57
N ILE A 73 -5.47 5.94 7.77
CA ILE A 73 -6.46 6.91 8.22
C ILE A 73 -6.37 6.98 9.75
N ARG A 74 -6.20 8.20 10.26
CA ARG A 74 -6.06 8.45 11.71
C ARG A 74 -7.28 7.91 12.47
N HIS A 75 -7.04 7.39 13.66
CA HIS A 75 -8.02 6.84 14.59
C HIS A 75 -8.74 5.56 14.13
N LEU A 76 -8.36 4.98 13.00
CA LEU A 76 -8.83 3.66 12.59
C LEU A 76 -7.74 2.60 12.83
N CYS A 77 -8.15 1.42 13.28
CA CYS A 77 -7.21 0.33 13.54
C CYS A 77 -6.50 -0.10 12.25
N LEU A 78 -5.23 -0.51 12.42
CA LEU A 78 -4.42 -1.04 11.33
C LEU A 78 -4.87 -2.46 10.94
N PRO A 79 -4.51 -2.95 9.76
CA PRO A 79 -5.01 -4.23 9.22
C PRO A 79 -4.93 -5.44 10.17
N PRO A 80 -3.91 -5.61 11.03
CA PRO A 80 -3.88 -6.73 11.96
C PRO A 80 -5.01 -6.75 12.99
N HIS A 81 -5.53 -5.59 13.37
CA HIS A 81 -6.56 -5.46 14.40
C HIS A 81 -7.90 -4.91 13.90
N CYS A 82 -7.89 -4.31 12.72
CA CYS A 82 -9.05 -3.69 12.10
C CYS A 82 -10.25 -4.65 12.03
N SER A 83 -11.39 -4.21 12.55
CA SER A 83 -12.64 -4.93 12.44
C SER A 83 -13.21 -4.87 11.02
N HIS A 84 -14.15 -5.75 10.69
CA HIS A 84 -14.89 -5.70 9.43
C HIS A 84 -15.59 -4.34 9.22
N GLY A 85 -16.21 -3.80 10.28
CA GLY A 85 -16.86 -2.48 10.25
C GLY A 85 -15.89 -1.35 9.93
N GLU A 86 -14.71 -1.36 10.54
CA GLU A 86 -13.65 -0.38 10.27
C GLU A 86 -13.12 -0.51 8.84
N ARG A 87 -12.90 -1.74 8.33
CA ARG A 87 -12.52 -1.93 6.92
C ARG A 87 -13.57 -1.37 5.96
N CYS A 88 -14.84 -1.55 6.25
CA CYS A 88 -15.93 -0.96 5.48
C CYS A 88 -15.92 0.57 5.54
N ALA A 89 -15.64 1.15 6.71
CA ALA A 89 -15.51 2.60 6.88
C ALA A 89 -14.31 3.16 6.10
N ILE A 90 -13.16 2.51 6.17
CA ILE A 90 -11.97 2.86 5.38
C ILE A 90 -12.29 2.85 3.88
N LYS A 91 -12.91 1.77 3.39
CA LYS A 91 -13.32 1.68 1.99
C LYS A 91 -14.23 2.83 1.59
N LYS A 92 -15.25 3.12 2.41
CA LYS A 92 -16.22 4.19 2.12
C LYS A 92 -15.53 5.56 2.02
N LEU A 93 -14.71 5.91 3.00
CA LEU A 93 -13.97 7.17 3.03
C LEU A 93 -13.02 7.29 1.85
N ALA A 94 -12.28 6.22 1.53
CA ALA A 94 -11.37 6.18 0.41
C ALA A 94 -12.08 6.38 -0.93
N VAL A 95 -13.16 5.64 -1.17
CA VAL A 95 -13.93 5.72 -2.43
C VAL A 95 -14.57 7.10 -2.57
N GLU A 96 -15.10 7.67 -1.49
CA GLU A 96 -15.68 9.02 -1.50
C GLU A 96 -14.62 10.07 -1.88
N ALA A 97 -13.45 10.02 -1.25
CA ALA A 97 -12.34 10.93 -1.57
C ALA A 97 -11.83 10.75 -3.01
N LEU A 98 -11.64 9.51 -3.45
CA LEU A 98 -11.15 9.22 -4.81
C LEU A 98 -12.17 9.60 -5.88
N SER A 99 -13.47 9.51 -5.58
CA SER A 99 -14.54 9.91 -6.52
C SER A 99 -14.58 11.41 -6.79
N SER A 100 -13.91 12.21 -5.98
CA SER A 100 -13.76 13.66 -6.20
C SER A 100 -12.56 14.04 -7.06
N LEU A 101 -11.77 13.06 -7.50
CA LEU A 101 -10.61 13.31 -8.35
C LEU A 101 -11.04 13.55 -9.80
N ASP A 102 -10.42 14.54 -10.42
CA ASP A 102 -10.67 14.97 -11.79
C ASP A 102 -9.47 14.73 -12.72
N GLY A 103 -9.70 14.91 -14.02
CA GLY A 103 -8.64 14.82 -15.04
C GLY A 103 -8.03 13.43 -15.12
N ASP A 104 -6.72 13.37 -15.22
CA ASP A 104 -5.96 12.12 -15.42
C ASP A 104 -6.01 11.17 -14.21
N LEU A 105 -6.40 11.66 -13.04
CA LEU A 105 -6.57 10.86 -11.83
C LEU A 105 -7.98 10.30 -11.67
N SER A 106 -8.93 10.73 -12.50
CA SER A 106 -10.29 10.22 -12.49
C SER A 106 -10.33 8.73 -12.79
N GLY A 107 -11.14 7.98 -12.08
CA GLY A 107 -11.19 6.53 -12.23
C GLY A 107 -12.41 5.89 -11.60
N ARG A 108 -12.31 4.59 -11.32
CA ARG A 108 -13.38 3.78 -10.72
C ARG A 108 -12.84 2.84 -9.67
N TYR A 109 -13.70 2.51 -8.72
CA TYR A 109 -13.45 1.50 -7.71
C TYR A 109 -13.98 0.14 -8.14
N TYR A 110 -13.14 -0.88 -7.98
CA TYR A 110 -13.49 -2.29 -8.26
C TYR A 110 -13.25 -3.10 -6.98
N THR A 111 -14.29 -3.77 -6.49
CA THR A 111 -14.16 -4.61 -5.29
C THR A 111 -13.61 -5.99 -5.67
N LEU A 112 -12.78 -6.59 -4.82
CA LEU A 112 -12.32 -7.96 -5.04
C LEU A 112 -13.49 -8.94 -5.12
N LYS A 113 -14.52 -8.72 -4.32
CA LYS A 113 -15.70 -9.59 -4.24
C LYS A 113 -16.52 -9.61 -5.54
N SER A 114 -16.47 -8.56 -6.35
CA SER A 114 -17.20 -8.47 -7.62
C SER A 114 -16.41 -8.98 -8.82
N MET A 115 -15.11 -9.21 -8.65
CA MET A 115 -14.25 -9.75 -9.71
C MET A 115 -14.29 -11.27 -9.70
N THR A 116 -14.28 -11.88 -10.88
CA THR A 116 -14.03 -13.31 -11.02
C THR A 116 -12.56 -13.63 -10.69
N GLU A 117 -12.27 -14.89 -10.36
CA GLU A 117 -10.89 -15.34 -10.11
C GLU A 117 -9.98 -15.09 -11.31
N ALA A 118 -10.50 -15.27 -12.53
CA ALA A 118 -9.75 -15.03 -13.76
C ALA A 118 -9.41 -13.54 -13.94
N GLU A 119 -10.35 -12.62 -13.65
CA GLU A 119 -10.10 -11.17 -13.71
C GLU A 119 -9.09 -10.74 -12.64
N GLN A 120 -9.20 -11.28 -11.42
CA GLN A 120 -8.22 -11.02 -10.37
C GLN A 120 -6.83 -11.50 -10.78
N GLN A 121 -6.72 -12.73 -11.29
CA GLN A 121 -5.45 -13.30 -11.69
C GLN A 121 -4.81 -12.50 -12.84
N GLN A 122 -5.59 -12.07 -13.83
CA GLN A 122 -5.09 -11.22 -14.91
C GLN A 122 -4.50 -9.90 -14.39
N LEU A 123 -5.19 -9.24 -13.45
CA LEU A 123 -4.70 -7.99 -12.85
C LEU A 123 -3.47 -8.20 -11.96
N ILE A 124 -3.33 -9.38 -11.34
CA ILE A 124 -2.14 -9.75 -10.56
C ILE A 124 -0.95 -10.00 -11.48
N ASP A 125 -1.16 -10.73 -12.57
CA ASP A 125 -0.12 -11.04 -13.57
C ASP A 125 0.37 -9.77 -14.28
N ASP A 126 -0.52 -8.82 -14.52
CA ASP A 126 -0.24 -7.49 -15.08
C ASP A 126 0.26 -6.45 -14.05
N PRO A 127 0.78 -6.82 -12.91
CA PRO A 127 1.03 -6.24 -11.61
C PRO A 127 0.17 -5.01 -11.21
N PHE A 128 -1.07 -4.97 -11.56
CA PHE A 128 -1.99 -3.89 -11.16
C PHE A 128 -2.75 -4.20 -9.86
N LEU A 129 -2.91 -5.46 -9.50
CA LEU A 129 -3.62 -5.89 -8.29
C LEU A 129 -2.66 -6.59 -7.33
N PHE A 130 -2.95 -6.45 -6.04
CA PHE A 130 -2.29 -7.18 -4.98
C PHE A 130 -2.82 -8.62 -4.85
N ASP A 131 -1.94 -9.54 -4.51
CA ASP A 131 -2.29 -10.91 -4.21
C ASP A 131 -2.51 -11.12 -2.70
N LYS A 132 -3.26 -12.17 -2.36
CA LYS A 132 -3.47 -12.57 -0.97
C LYS A 132 -2.13 -12.92 -0.31
N PRO A 133 -1.85 -12.36 0.88
CA PRO A 133 -0.61 -12.66 1.58
C PRO A 133 -0.46 -14.15 1.87
N VAL A 134 0.72 -14.68 1.61
CA VAL A 134 1.10 -16.07 1.90
C VAL A 134 2.17 -16.16 3.00
N SER A 135 2.75 -15.03 3.40
CA SER A 135 3.76 -14.96 4.46
C SER A 135 3.17 -15.43 5.80
N PRO A 136 3.84 -16.35 6.51
CA PRO A 136 3.39 -16.79 7.83
C PRO A 136 3.17 -15.65 8.83
N LEU A 137 4.02 -14.62 8.81
CA LEU A 137 3.86 -13.42 9.63
C LEU A 137 2.54 -12.71 9.36
N LEU A 138 2.24 -12.45 8.09
CA LEU A 138 1.04 -11.71 7.70
C LEU A 138 -0.24 -12.52 7.94
N LEU A 139 -0.19 -13.83 7.77
CA LEU A 139 -1.33 -14.72 8.08
C LEU A 139 -1.57 -14.79 9.58
N ALA A 140 -0.52 -15.01 10.38
CA ALA A 140 -0.61 -15.11 11.83
C ALA A 140 -1.04 -13.78 12.49
N SER A 141 -0.66 -12.63 11.91
CA SER A 141 -1.09 -11.31 12.38
C SER A 141 -2.58 -11.02 12.15
N GLY A 142 -3.27 -11.86 11.38
CA GLY A 142 -4.67 -11.64 11.02
C GLY A 142 -4.89 -10.61 9.91
N MET A 143 -3.84 -10.16 9.24
CA MET A 143 -3.90 -9.14 8.18
C MET A 143 -4.73 -9.60 6.97
N ALA A 144 -4.79 -10.90 6.69
CA ALA A 144 -5.55 -11.48 5.58
C ALA A 144 -6.96 -11.95 5.96
N ARG A 145 -7.46 -11.58 7.14
CA ARG A 145 -8.83 -11.96 7.56
C ARG A 145 -9.87 -11.44 6.58
N ASP A 146 -10.89 -12.26 6.33
CA ASP A 146 -12.02 -11.90 5.46
C ASP A 146 -11.53 -11.30 4.13
N TRP A 147 -10.61 -11.99 3.46
CA TRP A 147 -9.79 -11.45 2.38
C TRP A 147 -10.57 -10.69 1.30
N LEU A 148 -11.75 -11.16 0.91
CA LEU A 148 -12.54 -10.52 -0.14
C LEU A 148 -13.35 -9.30 0.34
N ASP A 149 -13.54 -9.15 1.66
CA ASP A 149 -14.43 -8.13 2.20
C ASP A 149 -13.74 -6.77 2.34
N ALA A 150 -14.41 -5.73 1.83
CA ALA A 150 -14.01 -4.33 1.87
C ALA A 150 -12.61 -4.06 1.27
N ARG A 151 -12.12 -4.95 0.42
CA ARG A 151 -10.86 -4.79 -0.32
C ARG A 151 -11.13 -4.58 -1.79
N GLY A 152 -10.28 -3.79 -2.41
CA GLY A 152 -10.40 -3.50 -3.83
C GLY A 152 -9.34 -2.53 -4.32
N ILE A 153 -9.52 -2.15 -5.56
CA ILE A 153 -8.62 -1.27 -6.29
C ILE A 153 -9.40 -0.12 -6.93
N TRP A 154 -8.87 1.08 -6.79
CA TRP A 154 -9.23 2.22 -7.63
C TRP A 154 -8.20 2.36 -8.72
N HIS A 155 -8.59 2.62 -9.97
CA HIS A 155 -7.65 3.00 -11.00
C HIS A 155 -8.29 3.89 -12.06
N ASN A 156 -7.47 4.71 -12.72
CA ASN A 156 -7.84 5.44 -13.93
C ASN A 156 -7.88 4.51 -15.15
N ASP A 157 -8.39 4.99 -16.29
CA ASP A 157 -8.57 4.18 -17.48
C ASP A 157 -7.25 3.61 -18.02
N ASN A 158 -6.17 4.38 -17.93
CA ASN A 158 -4.84 3.98 -18.42
C ASN A 158 -4.05 3.11 -17.43
N LYS A 159 -4.57 2.90 -16.21
CA LYS A 159 -3.88 2.22 -15.11
C LYS A 159 -2.50 2.80 -14.79
N THR A 160 -2.35 4.10 -14.96
CA THR A 160 -1.15 4.86 -14.55
C THR A 160 -1.24 5.35 -13.12
N PHE A 161 -2.47 5.50 -12.61
CA PHE A 161 -2.76 5.85 -11.22
C PHE A 161 -3.68 4.80 -10.61
N LEU A 162 -3.21 4.20 -9.52
CA LEU A 162 -3.94 3.15 -8.81
C LEU A 162 -3.92 3.41 -7.30
N VAL A 163 -4.98 3.01 -6.63
CA VAL A 163 -5.02 3.01 -5.16
C VAL A 163 -5.55 1.66 -4.68
N TRP A 164 -4.71 0.93 -3.96
CA TRP A 164 -5.11 -0.28 -3.27
C TRP A 164 -5.75 0.06 -1.94
N ILE A 165 -6.90 -0.51 -1.66
CA ILE A 165 -7.67 -0.26 -0.44
C ILE A 165 -7.72 -1.51 0.41
N ASN A 166 -7.29 -1.38 1.68
CA ASN A 166 -7.28 -2.46 2.67
C ASN A 166 -6.39 -3.67 2.30
N GLU A 167 -5.30 -3.47 1.59
CA GLU A 167 -4.31 -4.53 1.36
C GLU A 167 -3.48 -4.75 2.65
N LYS A 168 -2.29 -4.18 2.76
CA LYS A 168 -1.43 -4.18 3.97
C LYS A 168 -1.49 -2.84 4.71
N ASP A 169 -1.84 -1.80 3.99
CA ASP A 169 -2.11 -0.46 4.50
C ASP A 169 -3.58 -0.14 4.27
N HIS A 170 -4.13 0.89 4.91
CA HIS A 170 -5.46 1.36 4.59
C HIS A 170 -5.54 1.80 3.13
N LEU A 171 -4.55 2.58 2.70
CA LEU A 171 -4.41 3.08 1.34
C LEU A 171 -2.98 2.88 0.86
N ARG A 172 -2.82 2.38 -0.36
CA ARG A 172 -1.55 2.36 -1.07
C ARG A 172 -1.73 3.03 -2.41
N VAL A 173 -1.17 4.22 -2.54
CA VAL A 173 -1.21 5.02 -3.78
C VAL A 173 -0.04 4.59 -4.65
N ILE A 174 -0.31 4.35 -5.92
CA ILE A 174 0.65 3.82 -6.87
C ILE A 174 0.60 4.64 -8.15
N SER A 175 1.75 5.11 -8.59
CA SER A 175 1.96 5.65 -9.93
C SER A 175 2.74 4.63 -10.77
N MET A 176 2.28 4.39 -11.98
CA MET A 176 2.93 3.48 -12.94
C MET A 176 3.12 4.19 -14.26
N GLN A 177 4.37 4.24 -14.72
CA GLN A 177 4.73 4.87 -15.98
C GLN A 177 5.52 3.92 -16.87
N LYS A 178 5.41 4.10 -18.18
CA LYS A 178 6.29 3.44 -19.16
C LYS A 178 7.65 4.13 -19.15
N GLY A 179 8.72 3.34 -19.24
CA GLY A 179 10.08 3.88 -19.20
C GLY A 179 10.62 4.09 -17.80
N GLY A 180 11.75 4.75 -17.70
CA GLY A 180 12.52 4.91 -16.47
C GLY A 180 12.50 6.31 -15.87
N ASN A 181 11.54 7.16 -16.23
CA ASN A 181 11.41 8.47 -15.61
C ASN A 181 10.69 8.37 -14.26
N MET A 182 11.44 8.63 -13.18
CA MET A 182 10.94 8.54 -11.82
C MET A 182 10.33 9.86 -11.31
N LYS A 183 10.37 10.94 -12.13
CA LYS A 183 9.85 12.26 -11.79
C LYS A 183 8.44 12.49 -12.31
N GLU A 184 8.01 11.72 -13.28
CA GLU A 184 6.62 11.70 -13.76
C GLU A 184 5.70 10.99 -12.74
#